data_80808889528ddbd1fafdb105da47eedb
#
_entry.id   80808889528ddbd1fafdb105da47eedb
#
_cell.length_a   1.000
_cell.length_b   1.000
_cell.length_c   1.000
_cell.angle_alpha   90.00
_cell.angle_beta   90.00
_cell.angle_gamma   90.00
#
_symmetry.space_group_name_H-M   'P 1'
#
loop_
_entity.id
_entity.type
_entity.pdbx_description
1 polymer ?
#
loop_
_entity_poly.entity_id
_entity_poly.type
_entity_poly.pdbx_seq_one_letter_code
_entity_poly.pdbx_strand_id
1 'polypeptide(L)'
;DKMVTGVQTCALPISRRFRDTGLLARFLFALPVSMVGKRDVRKHAAIPQAVRDEYEYRLLRLLGDEPSAAGEPVVLGLSDAAREVWLDFAQAIEDEQGEGGQYEAISDWTSKLPGAVARVAALLELAATGLHAKEVGHPCMDDAITLGRLLIPHAQAAFALLGSDQVDVDADAVLRWARGRGEAVFLRSECHQAMSGRFRDVERLKKALDRLEVNHVLQGFVVREKGKKPSQRYRVNPACLLSS
;
A
#
# COMPACT_ATOMS: atom_id res chain seq x y z
N ASP A 1 -14.20 31.09 7.18
CA ASP A 1 -14.09 29.93 6.27
C ASP A 1 -12.74 29.26 6.49
N LYS A 2 -12.71 28.24 7.33
CA LYS A 2 -11.54 27.39 7.53
C LYS A 2 -11.64 26.24 6.54
N MET A 3 -10.90 26.33 5.43
CA MET A 3 -10.64 25.19 4.57
C MET A 3 -9.94 24.10 5.38
N VAL A 4 -10.63 22.98 5.58
CA VAL A 4 -10.05 21.76 6.13
C VAL A 4 -9.29 21.08 5.00
N THR A 5 -8.04 21.45 4.81
CA THR A 5 -7.09 20.73 3.98
C THR A 5 -6.24 19.84 4.87
N GLY A 6 -6.69 18.64 5.07
CA GLY A 6 -5.93 17.64 5.81
C GLY A 6 -6.68 16.32 5.81
N VAL A 7 -6.55 15.53 4.76
CA VAL A 7 -6.72 14.08 4.88
C VAL A 7 -5.58 13.61 5.77
N GLN A 8 -5.81 13.73 7.07
CA GLN A 8 -5.02 13.06 8.08
C GLN A 8 -5.35 11.58 7.91
N THR A 9 -4.60 10.88 7.09
CA THR A 9 -4.55 9.42 7.18
C THR A 9 -4.04 9.11 8.59
N CYS A 10 -4.97 8.92 9.52
CA CYS A 10 -4.70 8.18 10.73
C CYS A 10 -4.28 6.77 10.25
N ALA A 11 -3.00 6.56 10.02
CA ALA A 11 -2.41 5.25 10.03
C ALA A 11 -2.52 4.75 11.47
N LEU A 12 -3.72 4.25 11.83
CA LEU A 12 -3.84 3.37 12.98
C LEU A 12 -2.83 2.25 12.73
N PRO A 13 -2.01 1.87 13.72
CA PRO A 13 -1.19 0.68 13.62
C PRO A 13 -2.17 -0.48 13.42
N ILE A 14 -2.33 -0.88 12.16
CA ILE A 14 -3.17 -2.02 11.80
C ILE A 14 -2.43 -3.21 12.38
N SER A 15 -2.89 -3.65 13.55
CA SER A 15 -2.28 -4.74 14.28
C SER A 15 -2.29 -6.00 13.41
N ARG A 16 -1.32 -6.91 13.59
CA ARG A 16 -1.27 -8.23 12.94
C ARG A 16 -2.62 -8.94 12.93
N ARG A 17 -3.46 -8.72 13.94
CA ARG A 17 -4.83 -9.25 14.04
C ARG A 17 -5.71 -8.94 12.83
N PHE A 18 -5.61 -7.77 12.21
CA PHE A 18 -6.41 -7.44 11.00
C PHE A 18 -5.93 -8.18 9.76
N ARG A 19 -4.65 -8.55 9.71
CA ARG A 19 -4.10 -9.39 8.66
C ARG A 19 -4.62 -10.82 8.80
N ASP A 20 -4.57 -11.36 10.03
CA ASP A 20 -4.99 -12.72 10.37
C ASP A 20 -6.51 -12.95 10.16
N THR A 21 -7.33 -11.90 10.23
CA THR A 21 -8.78 -11.98 9.96
C THR A 21 -9.13 -11.97 8.46
N GLY A 22 -8.15 -11.77 7.58
CA GLY A 22 -8.35 -11.64 6.13
C GLY A 22 -9.16 -10.41 5.71
N LEU A 23 -9.35 -9.43 6.62
CA LEU A 23 -10.05 -8.19 6.31
C LEU A 23 -9.30 -7.40 5.24
N LEU A 24 -7.98 -7.22 5.41
CA LEU A 24 -7.13 -6.47 4.48
C LEU A 24 -7.09 -7.14 3.10
N ALA A 25 -7.15 -8.45 3.04
CA ALA A 25 -7.13 -9.22 1.81
C ALA A 25 -8.34 -8.95 0.88
N ARG A 26 -9.39 -8.30 1.38
CA ARG A 26 -10.61 -7.98 0.63
C ARG A 26 -10.64 -6.56 0.09
N PHE A 27 -9.65 -5.72 0.43
CA PHE A 27 -9.55 -4.36 -0.10
C PHE A 27 -8.65 -4.33 -1.33
N LEU A 28 -9.06 -3.57 -2.34
CA LEU A 28 -8.21 -3.21 -3.46
C LEU A 28 -7.45 -1.94 -3.08
N PHE A 29 -6.12 -2.01 -3.11
CA PHE A 29 -5.26 -0.89 -2.70
C PHE A 29 -4.84 -0.08 -3.92
N ALA A 30 -4.95 1.25 -3.82
CA ALA A 30 -4.40 2.19 -4.78
C ALA A 30 -3.52 3.22 -4.05
N LEU A 31 -2.21 3.13 -4.23
CA LEU A 31 -1.21 4.02 -3.64
C LEU A 31 -0.48 4.77 -4.76
N PRO A 32 -1.07 5.85 -5.30
CA PRO A 32 -0.42 6.64 -6.31
C PRO A 32 0.78 7.40 -5.74
N VAL A 33 1.79 7.62 -6.58
CA VAL A 33 2.95 8.45 -6.21
C VAL A 33 2.47 9.86 -5.86
N SER A 34 2.90 10.37 -4.72
CA SER A 34 2.53 11.72 -4.28
C SER A 34 3.11 12.77 -5.23
N MET A 35 2.24 13.61 -5.76
CA MET A 35 2.60 14.77 -6.58
C MET A 35 2.69 16.07 -5.76
N VAL A 36 2.67 15.99 -4.43
CA VAL A 36 2.82 17.16 -3.56
C VAL A 36 4.17 17.85 -3.84
N GLY A 37 4.14 19.17 -4.08
CA GLY A 37 5.31 19.96 -4.46
C GLY A 37 5.69 19.89 -5.95
N LYS A 38 5.06 19.01 -6.74
CA LYS A 38 5.28 18.88 -8.20
C LYS A 38 4.05 19.23 -9.03
N ARG A 39 2.94 19.62 -8.38
CA ARG A 39 1.69 19.92 -9.06
C ARG A 39 1.78 21.29 -9.70
N ASP A 40 1.43 21.38 -10.97
CA ASP A 40 1.14 22.65 -11.62
C ASP A 40 -0.35 23.00 -11.37
N VAL A 41 -0.59 23.86 -10.40
CA VAL A 41 -1.96 24.24 -9.99
C VAL A 41 -2.69 25.08 -11.04
N ARG A 42 -1.97 25.57 -12.07
CA ARG A 42 -2.55 26.30 -13.19
C ARG A 42 -2.97 25.40 -14.33
N LYS A 43 -2.39 24.18 -14.42
CA LYS A 43 -2.74 23.17 -15.41
C LYS A 43 -3.77 22.21 -14.82
N HIS A 44 -5.03 22.45 -15.12
CA HIS A 44 -6.08 21.46 -14.90
C HIS A 44 -6.79 21.21 -16.23
N ALA A 45 -6.89 19.96 -16.61
CA ALA A 45 -7.73 19.58 -17.73
C ALA A 45 -9.17 19.36 -17.20
N ALA A 46 -10.13 20.07 -17.78
CA ALA A 46 -11.53 19.77 -17.48
C ALA A 46 -11.88 18.39 -18.08
N ILE A 47 -12.65 17.61 -17.35
CA ILE A 47 -13.21 16.36 -17.90
C ILE A 47 -14.17 16.75 -19.03
N PRO A 48 -13.99 16.23 -20.27
CA PRO A 48 -14.90 16.51 -21.37
C PRO A 48 -16.35 16.21 -21.00
N GLN A 49 -17.27 17.06 -21.46
CA GLN A 49 -18.69 16.91 -21.13
C GLN A 49 -19.22 15.53 -21.57
N ALA A 50 -18.84 15.06 -22.75
CA ALA A 50 -19.26 13.75 -23.26
C ALA A 50 -18.87 12.58 -22.33
N VAL A 51 -17.71 12.68 -21.64
CA VAL A 51 -17.29 11.64 -20.65
C VAL A 51 -18.16 11.71 -19.41
N ARG A 52 -18.56 12.91 -18.98
CA ARG A 52 -19.48 13.09 -17.83
C ARG A 52 -20.86 12.54 -18.16
N ASP A 53 -21.38 12.87 -19.33
CA ASP A 53 -22.72 12.46 -19.78
C ASP A 53 -22.78 10.93 -19.91
N GLU A 54 -21.75 10.29 -20.46
CA GLU A 54 -21.66 8.84 -20.57
C GLU A 54 -21.58 8.16 -19.20
N TYR A 55 -20.78 8.71 -18.28
CA TYR A 55 -20.67 8.21 -16.92
C TYR A 55 -22.02 8.32 -16.17
N GLU A 56 -22.66 9.47 -16.24
CA GLU A 56 -23.97 9.72 -15.63
C GLU A 56 -25.05 8.81 -16.22
N TYR A 57 -25.09 8.67 -17.55
CA TYR A 57 -26.01 7.77 -18.24
C TYR A 57 -25.88 6.33 -17.75
N ARG A 58 -24.65 5.80 -17.66
CA ARG A 58 -24.42 4.43 -17.18
C ARG A 58 -24.86 4.24 -15.73
N LEU A 59 -24.55 5.20 -14.86
CA LEU A 59 -24.98 5.14 -13.46
C LEU A 59 -26.50 5.20 -13.33
N LEU A 60 -27.16 6.15 -14.01
CA LEU A 60 -28.62 6.30 -13.95
C LEU A 60 -29.33 5.07 -14.49
N ARG A 61 -28.79 4.42 -15.51
CA ARG A 61 -29.31 3.18 -16.04
C ARG A 61 -29.24 2.05 -15.01
N LEU A 62 -28.12 1.87 -14.32
CA LEU A 62 -28.00 0.85 -13.27
C LEU A 62 -28.89 1.12 -12.06
N LEU A 63 -29.16 2.39 -11.74
CA LEU A 63 -30.02 2.80 -10.63
C LEU A 63 -31.52 2.75 -11.01
N GLY A 64 -31.83 2.93 -12.29
CA GLY A 64 -33.22 2.96 -12.79
C GLY A 64 -33.80 1.58 -13.12
N ASP A 65 -32.95 0.58 -13.32
CA ASP A 65 -33.37 -0.78 -13.53
C ASP A 65 -33.84 -1.40 -12.20
N GLU A 66 -35.09 -1.81 -12.10
CA GLU A 66 -35.59 -2.50 -10.92
C GLU A 66 -34.96 -3.89 -10.79
N PRO A 67 -34.45 -4.26 -9.61
CA PRO A 67 -34.03 -5.63 -9.35
C PRO A 67 -35.25 -6.57 -9.56
N SER A 68 -34.98 -7.79 -10.00
CA SER A 68 -36.03 -8.81 -10.21
C SER A 68 -37.07 -8.79 -9.08
N ALA A 69 -38.34 -8.68 -9.45
CA ALA A 69 -39.47 -8.57 -8.53
C ALA A 69 -39.60 -9.74 -7.53
N ALA A 70 -38.85 -10.81 -7.72
CA ALA A 70 -38.89 -12.00 -6.88
C ALA A 70 -37.93 -11.94 -5.66
N GLY A 71 -37.09 -10.89 -5.54
CA GLY A 71 -36.11 -10.79 -4.42
C GLY A 71 -35.01 -11.84 -4.43
N GLU A 72 -34.94 -12.70 -5.45
CA GLU A 72 -33.87 -13.67 -5.61
C GLU A 72 -32.64 -13.04 -6.29
N PRO A 73 -31.42 -13.37 -5.83
CA PRO A 73 -30.21 -12.86 -6.45
C PRO A 73 -30.09 -13.38 -7.89
N VAL A 74 -29.80 -12.48 -8.83
CA VAL A 74 -29.46 -12.86 -10.20
C VAL A 74 -28.02 -13.40 -10.22
N VAL A 75 -27.88 -14.64 -10.70
CA VAL A 75 -26.58 -15.28 -10.89
C VAL A 75 -26.03 -14.89 -12.27
N LEU A 76 -24.89 -14.22 -12.29
CA LEU A 76 -24.17 -13.88 -13.50
C LEU A 76 -23.07 -14.92 -13.75
N GLY A 77 -23.16 -15.69 -14.82
CA GLY A 77 -22.16 -16.67 -15.23
C GLY A 77 -20.95 -16.01 -15.89
N LEU A 78 -19.96 -16.83 -16.26
CA LEU A 78 -18.86 -16.43 -17.15
C LEU A 78 -19.08 -17.11 -18.51
N SER A 79 -18.85 -16.39 -19.61
CA SER A 79 -18.74 -17.03 -20.92
C SER A 79 -17.54 -17.98 -20.94
N ASP A 80 -17.52 -18.97 -21.82
CA ASP A 80 -16.39 -19.92 -21.91
C ASP A 80 -15.06 -19.20 -22.12
N ALA A 81 -15.02 -18.20 -23.01
CA ALA A 81 -13.82 -17.40 -23.24
C ALA A 81 -13.39 -16.57 -22.03
N ALA A 82 -14.34 -15.96 -21.29
CA ALA A 82 -14.03 -15.24 -20.07
C ALA A 82 -13.53 -16.17 -18.94
N ARG A 83 -14.08 -17.38 -18.88
CA ARG A 83 -13.67 -18.39 -17.92
C ARG A 83 -12.23 -18.85 -18.14
N GLU A 84 -11.85 -19.12 -19.40
CA GLU A 84 -10.49 -19.56 -19.73
C GLU A 84 -9.44 -18.51 -19.33
N VAL A 85 -9.61 -17.23 -19.73
CA VAL A 85 -8.65 -16.18 -19.38
C VAL A 85 -8.61 -15.92 -17.87
N TRP A 86 -9.73 -16.09 -17.17
CA TRP A 86 -9.78 -16.00 -15.72
C TRP A 86 -9.03 -17.15 -15.03
N LEU A 87 -9.15 -18.38 -15.54
CA LEU A 87 -8.44 -19.56 -15.04
C LEU A 87 -6.92 -19.40 -15.24
N ASP A 88 -6.49 -18.95 -16.41
CA ASP A 88 -5.08 -18.67 -16.71
C ASP A 88 -4.51 -17.61 -15.76
N PHE A 89 -5.29 -16.55 -15.52
CA PHE A 89 -4.90 -15.52 -14.56
C PHE A 89 -4.81 -16.06 -13.13
N ALA A 90 -5.82 -16.83 -12.70
CA ALA A 90 -5.86 -17.40 -11.34
C ALA A 90 -4.69 -18.36 -11.12
N GLN A 91 -4.35 -19.21 -12.12
CA GLN A 91 -3.21 -20.11 -12.05
C GLN A 91 -1.89 -19.34 -11.99
N ALA A 92 -1.71 -18.32 -12.82
CA ALA A 92 -0.50 -17.49 -12.78
C ALA A 92 -0.30 -16.79 -11.41
N ILE A 93 -1.39 -16.40 -10.74
CA ILE A 93 -1.31 -15.86 -9.38
C ILE A 93 -0.93 -16.96 -8.38
N GLU A 94 -1.53 -18.15 -8.49
CA GLU A 94 -1.27 -19.28 -7.58
C GLU A 94 0.19 -19.74 -7.65
N ASP A 95 0.76 -19.84 -8.84
CA ASP A 95 2.13 -20.28 -9.07
C ASP A 95 3.16 -19.39 -8.36
N GLU A 96 2.84 -18.11 -8.17
CA GLU A 96 3.73 -17.09 -7.57
C GLU A 96 3.47 -16.86 -6.07
N GLN A 97 2.56 -17.60 -5.44
CA GLN A 97 2.25 -17.46 -4.00
C GLN A 97 3.10 -18.36 -3.12
N GLY A 98 3.73 -19.40 -3.71
CA GLY A 98 4.53 -20.38 -3.00
C GLY A 98 5.84 -19.82 -2.44
N GLU A 99 6.59 -20.68 -1.75
CA GLU A 99 7.92 -20.36 -1.21
C GLU A 99 8.87 -19.88 -2.32
N GLY A 100 9.44 -18.70 -2.16
CA GLY A 100 10.30 -18.05 -3.15
C GLY A 100 9.58 -17.36 -4.31
N GLY A 101 8.25 -17.42 -4.38
CA GLY A 101 7.44 -16.72 -5.37
C GLY A 101 7.33 -15.22 -5.08
N GLN A 102 7.10 -14.43 -6.13
CA GLN A 102 7.06 -12.97 -6.02
C GLN A 102 5.90 -12.43 -5.16
N TYR A 103 4.89 -13.26 -4.87
CA TYR A 103 3.72 -12.88 -4.07
C TYR A 103 3.68 -13.54 -2.70
N GLU A 104 4.71 -14.30 -2.30
CA GLU A 104 4.80 -14.96 -1.00
C GLU A 104 4.46 -14.01 0.16
N ALA A 105 5.06 -12.80 0.17
CA ALA A 105 4.87 -11.82 1.25
C ALA A 105 3.45 -11.25 1.36
N ILE A 106 2.63 -11.38 0.32
CA ILE A 106 1.25 -10.88 0.23
C ILE A 106 0.26 -11.97 -0.21
N SER A 107 0.61 -13.25 0.00
CA SER A 107 -0.18 -14.41 -0.44
C SER A 107 -1.60 -14.43 0.14
N ASP A 108 -1.80 -13.87 1.34
CA ASP A 108 -3.11 -13.65 1.93
C ASP A 108 -4.01 -12.73 1.07
N TRP A 109 -3.43 -11.71 0.43
CA TRP A 109 -4.14 -10.80 -0.46
C TRP A 109 -4.28 -11.35 -1.87
N THR A 110 -3.21 -11.87 -2.46
CA THR A 110 -3.22 -12.39 -3.83
C THR A 110 -4.14 -13.60 -3.98
N SER A 111 -4.30 -14.43 -2.95
CA SER A 111 -5.27 -15.54 -2.93
C SER A 111 -6.74 -15.09 -3.07
N LYS A 112 -7.05 -13.82 -2.77
CA LYS A 112 -8.39 -13.24 -2.91
C LYS A 112 -8.55 -12.42 -4.20
N LEU A 113 -7.43 -12.13 -4.88
CA LEU A 113 -7.41 -11.30 -6.07
C LEU A 113 -8.21 -11.89 -7.24
N PRO A 114 -8.12 -13.20 -7.59
CA PRO A 114 -8.93 -13.75 -8.69
C PRO A 114 -10.44 -13.61 -8.44
N GLY A 115 -10.89 -13.81 -7.21
CA GLY A 115 -12.28 -13.59 -6.84
C GLY A 115 -12.69 -12.10 -6.85
N ALA A 116 -11.77 -11.19 -6.55
CA ALA A 116 -12.01 -9.75 -6.68
C ALA A 116 -12.13 -9.34 -8.15
N VAL A 117 -11.24 -9.85 -9.00
CA VAL A 117 -11.25 -9.63 -10.46
C VAL A 117 -12.55 -10.10 -11.09
N ALA A 118 -13.04 -11.29 -10.74
CA ALA A 118 -14.33 -11.78 -11.24
C ALA A 118 -15.50 -10.85 -10.87
N ARG A 119 -15.51 -10.30 -9.64
CA ARG A 119 -16.52 -9.30 -9.23
C ARG A 119 -16.40 -7.99 -9.99
N VAL A 120 -15.18 -7.51 -10.23
CA VAL A 120 -14.94 -6.30 -11.03
C VAL A 120 -15.40 -6.53 -12.47
N ALA A 121 -15.09 -7.67 -13.07
CA ALA A 121 -15.56 -8.03 -14.41
C ALA A 121 -17.10 -8.03 -14.51
N ALA A 122 -17.77 -8.57 -13.50
CA ALA A 122 -19.24 -8.54 -13.43
C ALA A 122 -19.77 -7.10 -13.33
N LEU A 123 -19.14 -6.23 -12.55
CA LEU A 123 -19.52 -4.81 -12.45
C LEU A 123 -19.29 -4.07 -13.78
N LEU A 124 -18.20 -4.36 -14.49
CA LEU A 124 -17.91 -3.77 -15.80
C LEU A 124 -18.95 -4.23 -16.83
N GLU A 125 -19.31 -5.52 -16.83
CA GLU A 125 -20.36 -6.06 -17.71
C GLU A 125 -21.70 -5.39 -17.46
N LEU A 126 -22.13 -5.30 -16.20
CA LEU A 126 -23.38 -4.63 -15.83
C LEU A 126 -23.34 -3.14 -16.21
N ALA A 127 -22.22 -2.45 -16.04
CA ALA A 127 -22.09 -1.06 -16.48
C ALA A 127 -22.18 -0.90 -18.01
N ALA A 128 -21.70 -1.88 -18.76
CA ALA A 128 -21.75 -1.87 -20.23
C ALA A 128 -23.14 -2.28 -20.78
N THR A 129 -23.73 -3.35 -20.25
CA THR A 129 -24.91 -3.99 -20.82
C THR A 129 -26.21 -3.79 -20.01
N GLY A 130 -26.11 -3.36 -18.72
CA GLY A 130 -27.23 -3.19 -17.78
C GLY A 130 -27.52 -4.46 -16.98
N LEU A 131 -28.55 -4.41 -16.13
CA LEU A 131 -28.91 -5.50 -15.20
C LEU A 131 -29.45 -6.75 -15.91
N HIS A 132 -29.68 -6.70 -17.23
CA HIS A 132 -30.15 -7.85 -18.03
C HIS A 132 -28.99 -8.73 -18.56
N ALA A 133 -27.73 -8.41 -18.21
CA ALA A 133 -26.60 -9.26 -18.53
C ALA A 133 -26.81 -10.68 -17.97
N LYS A 134 -26.55 -11.71 -18.78
CA LYS A 134 -26.66 -13.12 -18.37
C LYS A 134 -25.32 -13.73 -18.00
N GLU A 135 -24.25 -13.22 -18.59
CA GLU A 135 -22.89 -13.69 -18.39
C GLU A 135 -21.89 -12.53 -18.54
N VAL A 136 -20.72 -12.71 -17.97
CA VAL A 136 -19.57 -11.82 -18.14
C VAL A 136 -18.85 -12.22 -19.42
N GLY A 137 -18.73 -11.29 -20.35
CA GLY A 137 -17.97 -11.49 -21.59
C GLY A 137 -16.46 -11.38 -21.41
N HIS A 138 -15.73 -11.93 -22.40
CA HIS A 138 -14.25 -11.86 -22.43
C HIS A 138 -13.70 -10.43 -22.31
N PRO A 139 -14.22 -9.40 -22.99
CA PRO A 139 -13.65 -8.04 -22.90
C PRO A 139 -13.68 -7.48 -21.47
N CYS A 140 -14.80 -7.63 -20.76
CA CYS A 140 -14.93 -7.16 -19.38
C CYS A 140 -14.04 -7.95 -18.41
N MET A 141 -13.82 -9.24 -18.68
CA MET A 141 -12.88 -10.04 -17.89
C MET A 141 -11.43 -9.63 -18.13
N ASP A 142 -11.03 -9.37 -19.35
CA ASP A 142 -9.67 -8.92 -19.70
C ASP A 142 -9.35 -7.55 -19.09
N ASP A 143 -10.31 -6.61 -19.17
CA ASP A 143 -10.19 -5.30 -18.51
C ASP A 143 -10.04 -5.44 -16.98
N ALA A 144 -10.82 -6.33 -16.37
CA ALA A 144 -10.74 -6.59 -14.93
C ALA A 144 -9.42 -7.25 -14.52
N ILE A 145 -8.89 -8.18 -15.33
CA ILE A 145 -7.57 -8.81 -15.13
C ILE A 145 -6.47 -7.75 -15.25
N THR A 146 -6.55 -6.88 -16.24
CA THR A 146 -5.61 -5.78 -16.42
C THR A 146 -5.61 -4.86 -15.20
N LEU A 147 -6.78 -4.48 -14.70
CA LEU A 147 -6.89 -3.71 -13.45
C LEU A 147 -6.30 -4.48 -12.25
N GLY A 148 -6.63 -5.77 -12.12
CA GLY A 148 -6.08 -6.62 -11.06
C GLY A 148 -4.55 -6.63 -11.04
N ARG A 149 -3.92 -6.80 -12.20
CA ARG A 149 -2.46 -6.76 -12.35
C ARG A 149 -1.87 -5.41 -11.98
N LEU A 150 -2.52 -4.31 -12.36
CA LEU A 150 -2.10 -2.95 -11.99
C LEU A 150 -2.15 -2.72 -10.48
N LEU A 151 -3.04 -3.39 -9.75
CA LEU A 151 -3.19 -3.21 -8.30
C LEU A 151 -2.17 -4.03 -7.48
N ILE A 152 -1.52 -5.05 -8.04
CA ILE A 152 -0.53 -5.87 -7.32
C ILE A 152 0.61 -5.01 -6.72
N PRO A 153 1.34 -4.17 -7.49
CA PRO A 153 2.40 -3.36 -6.91
C PRO A 153 1.90 -2.36 -5.86
N HIS A 154 0.66 -1.89 -5.99
CA HIS A 154 0.04 -1.05 -4.97
C HIS A 154 -0.24 -1.82 -3.68
N ALA A 155 -0.71 -3.06 -3.79
CA ALA A 155 -0.90 -3.94 -2.64
C ALA A 155 0.45 -4.26 -1.97
N GLN A 156 1.49 -4.61 -2.73
CA GLN A 156 2.83 -4.83 -2.20
C GLN A 156 3.33 -3.61 -1.41
N ALA A 157 3.17 -2.40 -1.97
CA ALA A 157 3.53 -1.16 -1.29
C ALA A 157 2.68 -0.92 -0.03
N ALA A 158 1.36 -1.19 -0.09
CA ALA A 158 0.47 -1.06 1.06
C ALA A 158 0.86 -2.02 2.19
N PHE A 159 1.09 -3.29 1.87
CA PHE A 159 1.49 -4.30 2.85
C PHE A 159 2.88 -4.04 3.42
N ALA A 160 3.82 -3.54 2.62
CA ALA A 160 5.12 -3.09 3.12
C ALA A 160 4.99 -1.95 4.14
N LEU A 161 4.10 -0.97 3.87
CA LEU A 161 3.80 0.11 4.82
C LEU A 161 3.05 -0.37 6.07
N LEU A 162 2.13 -1.32 5.92
CA LEU A 162 1.34 -1.89 7.02
C LEU A 162 2.13 -2.88 7.86
N GLY A 163 3.11 -3.57 7.25
CA GLY A 163 3.99 -4.54 7.91
C GLY A 163 5.21 -3.90 8.56
N SER A 164 5.57 -2.67 8.21
CA SER A 164 6.64 -1.95 8.87
C SER A 164 6.19 -1.53 10.27
N ASP A 165 6.76 -2.19 11.29
CA ASP A 165 6.69 -1.68 12.66
C ASP A 165 7.14 -0.20 12.63
N GLN A 166 6.42 0.69 13.31
CA GLN A 166 6.80 2.10 13.39
C GLN A 166 8.26 2.26 13.83
N VAL A 167 8.76 1.31 14.62
CA VAL A 167 10.15 1.25 15.04
C VAL A 167 11.09 1.00 13.85
N ASP A 168 10.71 0.17 12.89
CA ASP A 168 11.52 -0.10 11.70
C ASP A 168 11.55 1.11 10.75
N VAL A 169 10.42 1.79 10.55
CA VAL A 169 10.34 3.06 9.79
C VAL A 169 11.19 4.15 10.44
N ASP A 170 11.20 4.20 11.75
CA ASP A 170 12.00 5.14 12.53
C ASP A 170 13.49 4.77 12.47
N ALA A 171 13.83 3.49 12.54
CA ALA A 171 15.19 2.97 12.40
C ALA A 171 15.78 3.30 11.01
N ASP A 172 15.05 3.08 9.94
CA ASP A 172 15.45 3.46 8.58
C ASP A 172 15.68 4.96 8.43
N ALA A 173 14.85 5.78 9.07
CA ALA A 173 15.04 7.22 9.05
C ALA A 173 16.33 7.63 9.76
N VAL A 174 16.65 7.03 10.92
CA VAL A 174 17.91 7.24 11.64
C VAL A 174 19.09 6.79 10.80
N LEU A 175 19.01 5.63 10.15
CA LEU A 175 20.10 5.12 9.30
C LEU A 175 20.36 6.05 8.08
N ARG A 176 19.31 6.52 7.42
CA ARG A 176 19.44 7.49 6.31
C ARG A 176 20.09 8.80 6.77
N TRP A 177 19.70 9.30 7.93
CA TRP A 177 20.31 10.47 8.52
C TRP A 177 21.80 10.24 8.83
N ALA A 178 22.16 9.12 9.45
CA ALA A 178 23.54 8.76 9.78
C ALA A 178 24.43 8.62 8.53
N ARG A 179 23.88 8.00 7.46
CA ARG A 179 24.55 7.91 6.14
C ARG A 179 24.81 9.29 5.52
N GLY A 180 23.82 10.19 5.57
CA GLY A 180 23.92 11.54 5.02
C GLY A 180 24.98 12.41 5.72
N ARG A 181 25.39 12.09 6.96
CA ARG A 181 26.48 12.77 7.67
C ARG A 181 27.87 12.34 7.21
N GLY A 182 28.00 11.12 6.70
CA GLY A 182 29.30 10.56 6.35
C GLY A 182 30.22 10.26 7.54
N GLU A 183 29.75 10.43 8.78
CA GLU A 183 30.52 10.18 10.00
C GLU A 183 30.26 8.80 10.57
N ALA A 184 31.31 8.06 10.92
CA ALA A 184 31.18 6.71 11.46
C ALA A 184 30.63 6.66 12.90
N VAL A 185 30.65 7.78 13.64
CA VAL A 185 30.21 7.87 15.04
C VAL A 185 29.39 9.12 15.26
N PHE A 186 28.28 9.00 16.00
CA PHE A 186 27.43 10.13 16.38
C PHE A 186 26.96 10.03 17.83
N LEU A 187 26.56 11.16 18.41
CA LEU A 187 25.94 11.24 19.73
C LEU A 187 24.40 11.03 19.61
N ARG A 188 23.80 10.34 20.59
CA ARG A 188 22.34 10.25 20.67
C ARG A 188 21.67 11.62 20.68
N SER A 189 22.25 12.59 21.41
CA SER A 189 21.74 13.96 21.48
C SER A 189 21.79 14.69 20.15
N GLU A 190 22.82 14.50 19.34
CA GLU A 190 22.92 15.07 17.98
C GLU A 190 21.83 14.52 17.08
N CYS A 191 21.64 13.19 17.11
CA CYS A 191 20.58 12.54 16.36
C CYS A 191 19.18 13.04 16.78
N HIS A 192 18.94 13.13 18.08
CA HIS A 192 17.66 13.65 18.59
C HIS A 192 17.43 15.12 18.19
N GLN A 193 18.44 15.97 18.29
CA GLN A 193 18.33 17.37 17.90
C GLN A 193 18.08 17.55 16.40
N ALA A 194 18.83 16.82 15.57
CA ALA A 194 18.71 16.89 14.10
C ALA A 194 17.36 16.36 13.61
N MET A 195 16.79 15.39 14.32
CA MET A 195 15.53 14.73 13.96
C MET A 195 14.37 15.09 14.90
N SER A 196 14.42 16.22 15.58
CA SER A 196 13.41 16.66 16.56
C SER A 196 12.01 16.81 15.99
N GLY A 197 11.88 17.14 14.71
CA GLY A 197 10.59 17.15 13.99
C GLY A 197 9.93 15.77 13.89
N ARG A 198 10.73 14.70 13.86
CA ARG A 198 10.26 13.31 13.79
C ARG A 198 10.16 12.68 15.19
N PHE A 199 11.16 12.89 16.03
CA PHE A 199 11.26 12.32 17.36
C PHE A 199 11.03 13.40 18.43
N ARG A 200 9.76 13.71 18.69
CA ARG A 200 9.37 14.58 19.82
C ARG A 200 9.65 13.92 21.16
N ASP A 201 9.60 12.58 21.20
CA ASP A 201 9.86 11.75 22.36
C ASP A 201 11.19 11.01 22.21
N VAL A 202 12.07 11.13 23.21
CA VAL A 202 13.37 10.46 23.28
C VAL A 202 13.24 8.94 23.34
N GLU A 203 12.19 8.42 23.98
CA GLU A 203 11.96 6.98 24.08
C GLU A 203 11.62 6.36 22.73
N ARG A 204 10.94 7.08 21.85
CA ARG A 204 10.69 6.64 20.48
C ARG A 204 12.00 6.54 19.67
N LEU A 205 12.89 7.55 19.80
CA LEU A 205 14.22 7.49 19.17
C LEU A 205 15.04 6.31 19.71
N LYS A 206 14.98 6.08 21.02
CA LYS A 206 15.72 4.99 21.67
C LYS A 206 15.31 3.63 21.10
N LYS A 207 14.00 3.37 20.95
CA LYS A 207 13.49 2.14 20.33
C LYS A 207 14.04 1.94 18.90
N ALA A 208 14.12 3.01 18.10
CA ALA A 208 14.69 2.95 16.76
C ALA A 208 16.20 2.64 16.78
N LEU A 209 16.96 3.25 17.71
CA LEU A 209 18.38 2.96 17.90
C LEU A 209 18.61 1.52 18.38
N ASP A 210 17.84 1.05 19.37
CA ASP A 210 17.91 -0.32 19.87
C ASP A 210 17.62 -1.34 18.74
N ARG A 211 16.66 -1.05 17.86
CA ARG A 211 16.37 -1.89 16.68
C ARG A 211 17.56 -1.98 15.73
N LEU A 212 18.25 -0.86 15.48
CA LEU A 212 19.47 -0.84 14.66
C LEU A 212 20.64 -1.56 15.32
N GLU A 213 20.73 -1.56 16.65
CA GLU A 213 21.71 -2.35 17.38
C GLU A 213 21.43 -3.86 17.26
N VAL A 214 20.18 -4.28 17.46
CA VAL A 214 19.76 -5.69 17.30
C VAL A 214 20.07 -6.20 15.89
N ASN A 215 19.90 -5.34 14.87
CA ASN A 215 20.20 -5.67 13.47
C ASN A 215 21.68 -5.49 13.10
N HIS A 216 22.58 -5.29 14.08
CA HIS A 216 24.01 -5.10 13.86
C HIS A 216 24.39 -3.93 12.91
N VAL A 217 23.48 -2.99 12.72
CA VAL A 217 23.69 -1.77 11.92
C VAL A 217 24.42 -0.70 12.72
N LEU A 218 24.12 -0.62 14.00
CA LEU A 218 24.77 0.28 14.96
C LEU A 218 25.40 -0.51 16.11
N GLN A 219 26.42 0.09 16.72
CA GLN A 219 27.00 -0.34 17.99
C GLN A 219 26.98 0.83 18.97
N GLY A 220 26.17 0.74 20.02
CA GLY A 220 26.13 1.75 21.07
C GLY A 220 27.23 1.55 22.09
N PHE A 221 27.79 2.66 22.58
CA PHE A 221 28.79 2.68 23.63
C PHE A 221 28.71 3.97 24.44
N VAL A 222 29.14 3.90 25.71
CA VAL A 222 29.14 5.04 26.60
C VAL A 222 30.57 5.58 26.78
N VAL A 223 30.72 6.88 26.54
CA VAL A 223 32.01 7.58 26.81
C VAL A 223 31.85 8.35 28.11
N ARG A 224 32.84 8.13 29.00
CA ARG A 224 32.95 8.83 30.30
C ARG A 224 34.19 9.71 30.26
N GLU A 225 34.03 11.01 30.23
CA GLU A 225 35.10 11.99 30.33
C GLU A 225 35.13 12.58 31.74
N LYS A 226 36.32 12.78 32.28
CA LYS A 226 36.52 13.35 33.64
C LYS A 226 35.85 14.73 33.71
N GLY A 227 34.90 14.92 34.63
CA GLY A 227 34.19 16.21 34.81
C GLY A 227 32.98 16.43 33.91
N LYS A 228 32.61 15.48 33.03
CA LYS A 228 31.43 15.56 32.16
C LYS A 228 30.44 14.43 32.45
N LYS A 229 29.16 14.68 32.10
CA LYS A 229 28.13 13.61 32.15
C LYS A 229 28.47 12.54 31.11
N PRO A 230 28.23 11.25 31.42
CA PRO A 230 28.38 10.16 30.44
C PRO A 230 27.59 10.44 29.17
N SER A 231 28.21 10.24 28.02
CA SER A 231 27.55 10.44 26.71
C SER A 231 27.34 9.12 25.99
N GLN A 232 26.12 8.89 25.56
CA GLN A 232 25.76 7.74 24.71
C GLN A 232 26.12 8.04 23.26
N ARG A 233 26.95 7.20 22.66
CA ARG A 233 27.41 7.29 21.27
C ARG A 233 27.09 6.01 20.54
N TYR A 234 26.94 6.13 19.22
CA TYR A 234 26.67 5.02 18.30
C TYR A 234 27.67 5.03 17.17
N ARG A 235 28.22 3.85 16.87
CA ARG A 235 29.10 3.62 15.70
C ARG A 235 28.29 2.94 14.64
N VAL A 236 28.31 3.44 13.41
CA VAL A 236 27.68 2.85 12.26
C VAL A 236 28.57 1.73 11.72
N ASN A 237 27.99 0.58 11.39
CA ASN A 237 28.68 -0.50 10.72
C ASN A 237 29.21 -0.01 9.36
N PRO A 238 30.52 -0.09 9.07
CA PRO A 238 31.10 0.40 7.82
C PRO A 238 30.43 -0.20 6.57
N ALA A 239 30.00 -1.46 6.61
CA ALA A 239 29.28 -2.10 5.50
C ALA A 239 27.94 -1.41 5.18
N CYS A 240 27.33 -0.76 6.17
CA CYS A 240 26.06 -0.03 5.99
C CYS A 240 26.26 1.41 5.50
N LEU A 241 27.48 1.95 5.50
CA LEU A 241 27.79 3.29 4.98
C LEU A 241 28.04 3.29 3.46
N LEU A 242 28.40 2.15 2.88
CA LEU A 242 28.82 2.01 1.48
C LEU A 242 27.69 1.64 0.51
N SER A 243 26.49 1.38 1.00
CA SER A 243 25.32 1.04 0.13
C SER A 243 24.63 2.33 -0.31
N SER A 244 25.00 2.84 -1.48
CA SER A 244 24.28 3.87 -2.26
C SER A 244 23.13 3.25 -3.05
#